data_5b210b44225fcbff3842fd5e33bc3c8a
#
_entry.id   5b210b44225fcbff3842fd5e33bc3c8a
#
_cell.length_a   1.000
_cell.length_b   1.000
_cell.length_c   1.000
_cell.angle_alpha   90.00
_cell.angle_beta   90.00
_cell.angle_gamma   90.00
#
_symmetry.space_group_name_H-M   'P 1'
#
loop_
_entity.id
_entity.type
_entity.pdbx_description
1 polymer ?
#
loop_
_entity_poly.entity_id
_entity_poly.type
_entity_poly.pdbx_seq_one_letter_code
_entity_poly.pdbx_strand_id
1 'polypeptide(L)'
;FTDAEEDARRRDFTMNGLFEDPFSLPPGRVVDYVGGVEDIRARVLRCIGEPDRRFEEDSLRLMRAVRFAVTREVQVEKETCSSIFRNAPLLARISPERIREELDRILLSPGRKRGVEMLVETGLMKHVIPEIYDMIGCTQPPQWHPEGDVYTHTLMMLDALGRDGSPVSLELALGVLLHDIGKPPCRQVDETGRIRFSGHDKEGSSMARV
;
A
#
# COMPACT_ATOMS: atom_id res chain seq x y z
N PHE A 1 -28.12 -10.91 9.33
CA PHE A 1 -27.83 -11.51 8.00
C PHE A 1 -28.92 -12.55 7.76
N THR A 2 -29.61 -12.46 6.62
CA THR A 2 -30.70 -13.37 6.30
C THR A 2 -30.19 -14.63 5.62
N ASP A 3 -29.11 -14.54 4.84
CA ASP A 3 -28.49 -15.69 4.15
C ASP A 3 -27.02 -15.44 3.77
N ALA A 4 -26.36 -16.48 3.25
CA ALA A 4 -24.95 -16.45 2.85
C ALA A 4 -24.71 -15.59 1.61
N GLU A 5 -25.68 -15.48 0.71
CA GLU A 5 -25.56 -14.65 -0.49
C GLU A 5 -25.55 -13.16 -0.12
N GLU A 6 -26.43 -12.74 0.80
CA GLU A 6 -26.48 -11.38 1.28
C GLU A 6 -25.16 -11.00 1.99
N ASP A 7 -24.59 -11.90 2.81
CA ASP A 7 -23.30 -11.66 3.44
C ASP A 7 -22.15 -11.58 2.41
N ALA A 8 -22.12 -12.46 1.41
CA ALA A 8 -21.15 -12.39 0.32
C ALA A 8 -21.15 -11.00 -0.34
N ARG A 9 -22.34 -10.50 -0.68
CA ARG A 9 -22.53 -9.24 -1.38
C ARG A 9 -22.12 -7.99 -0.57
N ARG A 10 -21.98 -8.12 0.75
CA ARG A 10 -21.55 -7.02 1.65
C ARG A 10 -20.05 -6.96 1.86
N ARG A 11 -19.31 -8.00 1.49
CA ARG A 11 -17.86 -8.06 1.64
C ARG A 11 -17.16 -7.09 0.70
N ASP A 12 -15.86 -6.92 0.86
CA ASP A 12 -15.06 -5.97 0.11
C ASP A 12 -14.73 -6.47 -1.31
N PHE A 13 -14.09 -7.64 -1.42
CA PHE A 13 -13.58 -8.16 -2.68
C PHE A 13 -14.10 -9.57 -2.96
N THR A 14 -14.25 -9.91 -4.24
CA THR A 14 -14.82 -11.19 -4.70
C THR A 14 -14.10 -12.38 -4.08
N MET A 15 -12.75 -12.34 -4.01
CA MET A 15 -11.95 -13.41 -3.40
C MET A 15 -12.24 -13.62 -1.90
N ASN A 16 -12.78 -12.63 -1.21
CA ASN A 16 -13.19 -12.72 0.18
C ASN A 16 -14.67 -13.06 0.36
N GLY A 17 -15.43 -13.17 -0.74
CA GLY A 17 -16.86 -13.48 -0.76
C GLY A 17 -17.21 -14.96 -0.88
N LEU A 18 -16.24 -15.84 -0.69
CA LEU A 18 -16.42 -17.29 -0.79
C LEU A 18 -16.82 -17.89 0.56
N PHE A 19 -17.61 -18.95 0.49
CA PHE A 19 -17.98 -19.78 1.65
C PHE A 19 -17.59 -21.22 1.38
N GLU A 20 -17.39 -21.97 2.44
CA GLU A 20 -17.27 -23.42 2.43
C GLU A 20 -18.52 -24.01 3.07
N ASP A 21 -19.11 -24.99 2.39
CA ASP A 21 -20.20 -25.79 2.95
C ASP A 21 -19.61 -26.99 3.69
N PRO A 22 -19.58 -26.97 5.04
CA PRO A 22 -18.97 -28.04 5.83
C PRO A 22 -19.81 -29.34 5.79
N PHE A 23 -21.06 -29.27 5.35
CA PHE A 23 -21.98 -30.41 5.26
C PHE A 23 -22.10 -30.99 3.85
N SER A 24 -21.39 -30.42 2.88
CA SER A 24 -21.41 -30.93 1.50
C SER A 24 -20.77 -32.32 1.39
N LEU A 25 -21.16 -33.07 0.36
CA LEU A 25 -20.55 -34.35 -0.02
C LEU A 25 -19.99 -34.24 -1.45
N PRO A 26 -18.66 -34.26 -1.64
CA PRO A 26 -17.61 -34.34 -0.61
C PRO A 26 -17.53 -33.06 0.25
N PRO A 27 -16.95 -33.13 1.46
CA PRO A 27 -16.72 -31.95 2.32
C PRO A 27 -15.85 -30.91 1.62
N GLY A 28 -16.08 -29.63 1.94
CA GLY A 28 -15.26 -28.53 1.38
C GLY A 28 -15.78 -27.97 0.08
N ARG A 29 -17.05 -28.19 -0.27
CA ARG A 29 -17.66 -27.53 -1.43
C ARG A 29 -17.65 -26.02 -1.27
N VAL A 30 -16.93 -25.33 -2.17
CA VAL A 30 -16.94 -23.88 -2.23
C VAL A 30 -18.24 -23.38 -2.83
N VAL A 31 -18.88 -22.44 -2.13
CA VAL A 31 -20.07 -21.71 -2.58
C VAL A 31 -19.64 -20.31 -2.96
N ASP A 32 -19.88 -19.92 -4.19
CA ASP A 32 -19.47 -18.64 -4.78
C ASP A 32 -20.67 -17.89 -5.34
N TYR A 33 -21.04 -16.78 -4.73
CA TYR A 33 -22.14 -15.91 -5.15
C TYR A 33 -21.67 -14.67 -5.92
N VAL A 34 -20.34 -14.42 -5.99
CA VAL A 34 -19.78 -13.15 -6.45
C VAL A 34 -18.67 -13.29 -7.51
N GLY A 35 -18.37 -14.51 -7.96
CA GLY A 35 -17.35 -14.77 -8.98
C GLY A 35 -15.91 -14.81 -8.43
N GLY A 36 -15.75 -15.01 -7.12
CA GLY A 36 -14.44 -14.99 -6.46
C GLY A 36 -13.52 -16.12 -6.87
N VAL A 37 -14.06 -17.32 -7.20
CA VAL A 37 -13.25 -18.46 -7.65
C VAL A 37 -12.55 -18.15 -8.98
N GLU A 38 -13.25 -17.50 -9.90
CA GLU A 38 -12.67 -17.12 -11.20
C GLU A 38 -11.61 -16.02 -11.02
N ASP A 39 -11.88 -15.01 -10.21
CA ASP A 39 -10.94 -13.92 -9.91
C ASP A 39 -9.67 -14.44 -9.20
N ILE A 40 -9.80 -15.41 -8.29
CA ILE A 40 -8.63 -16.07 -7.68
C ILE A 40 -7.79 -16.80 -8.74
N ARG A 41 -8.42 -17.55 -9.64
CA ARG A 41 -7.71 -18.26 -10.73
C ARG A 41 -7.03 -17.29 -11.69
N ALA A 42 -7.68 -16.16 -11.98
CA ALA A 42 -7.15 -15.10 -12.83
C ALA A 42 -6.12 -14.22 -12.11
N ARG A 43 -5.92 -14.40 -10.79
CA ARG A 43 -5.09 -13.53 -9.92
C ARG A 43 -5.53 -12.07 -9.98
N VAL A 44 -6.83 -11.82 -9.88
CA VAL A 44 -7.45 -10.49 -9.94
C VAL A 44 -8.10 -10.15 -8.61
N LEU A 45 -7.84 -8.94 -8.11
CA LEU A 45 -8.57 -8.33 -7.00
C LEU A 45 -9.68 -7.43 -7.57
N ARG A 46 -10.90 -7.84 -7.40
CA ARG A 46 -12.09 -7.12 -7.85
C ARG A 46 -12.99 -6.78 -6.68
N CYS A 47 -13.49 -5.54 -6.67
CA CYS A 47 -14.50 -5.10 -5.71
C CYS A 47 -15.84 -5.80 -5.99
N ILE A 48 -16.59 -6.14 -4.94
CA ILE A 48 -17.94 -6.70 -5.10
C ILE A 48 -18.92 -5.57 -5.39
N GLY A 49 -19.63 -5.66 -6.52
CA GLY A 49 -20.59 -4.64 -6.96
C GLY A 49 -19.91 -3.37 -7.44
N GLU A 50 -20.53 -2.21 -7.19
CA GLU A 50 -20.03 -0.90 -7.62
C GLU A 50 -18.90 -0.42 -6.70
N PRO A 51 -17.64 -0.28 -7.21
CA PRO A 51 -16.49 0.04 -6.36
C PRO A 51 -16.63 1.37 -5.62
N ASP A 52 -17.10 2.44 -6.27
CA ASP A 52 -17.24 3.76 -5.64
C ASP A 52 -18.15 3.67 -4.41
N ARG A 53 -19.31 3.03 -4.55
CA ARG A 53 -20.24 2.81 -3.44
C ARG A 53 -19.61 2.00 -2.30
N ARG A 54 -18.82 0.98 -2.63
CA ARG A 54 -18.15 0.14 -1.62
C ARG A 54 -17.10 0.90 -0.83
N PHE A 55 -16.37 1.80 -1.47
CA PHE A 55 -15.38 2.64 -0.79
C PHE A 55 -16.05 3.76 0.03
N GLU A 56 -17.22 4.25 -0.37
CA GLU A 56 -18.02 5.17 0.44
C GLU A 56 -18.57 4.51 1.71
N GLU A 57 -19.02 3.26 1.63
CA GLU A 57 -19.55 2.50 2.78
C GLU A 57 -18.48 2.22 3.87
N ASP A 58 -17.26 1.87 3.47
CA ASP A 58 -16.09 1.73 4.35
C ASP A 58 -14.81 2.08 3.59
N SER A 59 -14.35 3.30 3.81
CA SER A 59 -13.19 3.84 3.10
C SER A 59 -11.86 3.14 3.47
N LEU A 60 -11.80 2.34 4.54
CA LEU A 60 -10.63 1.51 4.82
C LEU A 60 -10.39 0.44 3.74
N ARG A 61 -11.43 0.07 3.00
CA ARG A 61 -11.32 -0.86 1.86
C ARG A 61 -10.33 -0.37 0.80
N LEU A 62 -10.08 0.96 0.71
CA LEU A 62 -9.04 1.54 -0.14
C LEU A 62 -7.64 1.01 0.21
N MET A 63 -7.27 1.07 1.50
CA MET A 63 -5.99 0.52 2.00
C MET A 63 -5.95 -1.00 1.91
N ARG A 64 -7.07 -1.65 2.22
CA ARG A 64 -7.21 -3.11 2.13
C ARG A 64 -6.99 -3.63 0.69
N ALA A 65 -7.42 -2.86 -0.34
CA ALA A 65 -7.16 -3.21 -1.74
C ALA A 65 -5.66 -3.31 -2.02
N VAL A 66 -4.88 -2.30 -1.62
CA VAL A 66 -3.42 -2.30 -1.78
C VAL A 66 -2.80 -3.47 -1.00
N ARG A 67 -3.19 -3.65 0.27
CA ARG A 67 -2.69 -4.76 1.07
C ARG A 67 -2.95 -6.12 0.44
N PHE A 68 -4.19 -6.40 0.01
CA PHE A 68 -4.50 -7.67 -0.64
C PHE A 68 -3.75 -7.86 -1.96
N ALA A 69 -3.63 -6.79 -2.76
CA ALA A 69 -2.87 -6.85 -4.00
C ALA A 69 -1.43 -7.35 -3.77
N VAL A 70 -0.74 -6.82 -2.75
CA VAL A 70 0.67 -7.18 -2.50
C VAL A 70 0.83 -8.45 -1.67
N THR A 71 -0.06 -8.73 -0.70
CA THR A 71 0.05 -9.93 0.14
C THR A 71 -0.42 -11.20 -0.56
N ARG A 72 -1.27 -11.09 -1.58
CA ARG A 72 -1.76 -12.21 -2.40
C ARG A 72 -1.14 -12.23 -3.79
N GLU A 73 -0.29 -11.24 -4.11
CA GLU A 73 0.38 -11.07 -5.39
C GLU A 73 -0.63 -11.10 -6.55
N VAL A 74 -1.70 -10.34 -6.44
CA VAL A 74 -2.78 -10.25 -7.44
C VAL A 74 -2.85 -8.86 -8.04
N GLN A 75 -3.36 -8.75 -9.27
CA GLN A 75 -3.56 -7.47 -9.93
C GLN A 75 -4.91 -6.87 -9.55
N VAL A 76 -4.94 -5.57 -9.25
CA VAL A 76 -6.21 -4.87 -9.03
C VAL A 76 -6.90 -4.68 -10.38
N GLU A 77 -8.16 -5.07 -10.45
CA GLU A 77 -9.01 -4.88 -11.64
C GLU A 77 -9.11 -3.39 -11.97
N LYS A 78 -9.16 -3.08 -13.28
CA LYS A 78 -9.02 -1.70 -13.79
C LYS A 78 -10.03 -0.72 -13.20
N GLU A 79 -11.32 -1.09 -13.14
CA GLU A 79 -12.35 -0.19 -12.59
C GLU A 79 -12.19 -0.05 -11.07
N THR A 80 -11.88 -1.13 -10.37
CA THR A 80 -11.54 -1.09 -8.94
C THR A 80 -10.36 -0.14 -8.69
N CYS A 81 -9.29 -0.22 -9.50
CA CYS A 81 -8.12 0.66 -9.39
C CYS A 81 -8.47 2.13 -9.66
N SER A 82 -9.24 2.40 -10.71
CA SER A 82 -9.70 3.75 -11.05
C SER A 82 -10.56 4.35 -9.93
N SER A 83 -11.41 3.52 -9.32
CA SER A 83 -12.25 3.91 -8.18
C SER A 83 -11.41 4.20 -6.92
N ILE A 84 -10.35 3.43 -6.65
CA ILE A 84 -9.42 3.74 -5.54
C ILE A 84 -8.87 5.16 -5.71
N PHE A 85 -8.40 5.50 -6.90
CA PHE A 85 -7.85 6.84 -7.17
C PHE A 85 -8.89 7.95 -6.96
N ARG A 86 -10.11 7.78 -7.49
CA ARG A 86 -11.19 8.78 -7.31
C ARG A 86 -11.58 8.97 -5.86
N ASN A 87 -11.57 7.90 -5.08
CA ASN A 87 -12.05 7.86 -3.70
C ASN A 87 -10.94 8.01 -2.65
N ALA A 88 -9.66 8.16 -3.04
CA ALA A 88 -8.54 8.33 -2.13
C ALA A 88 -8.78 9.40 -1.03
N PRO A 89 -9.42 10.57 -1.32
CA PRO A 89 -9.72 11.57 -0.28
C PRO A 89 -10.63 11.09 0.85
N LEU A 90 -11.42 10.02 0.63
CA LEU A 90 -12.28 9.45 1.67
C LEU A 90 -11.48 8.82 2.81
N LEU A 91 -10.20 8.54 2.59
CA LEU A 91 -9.31 7.99 3.62
C LEU A 91 -9.19 8.93 4.83
N ALA A 92 -9.35 10.25 4.63
CA ALA A 92 -9.38 11.24 5.73
C ALA A 92 -10.53 11.03 6.74
N ARG A 93 -11.53 10.18 6.43
CA ARG A 93 -12.63 9.83 7.34
C ARG A 93 -12.30 8.67 8.27
N ILE A 94 -11.17 8.00 8.04
CA ILE A 94 -10.76 6.81 8.78
C ILE A 94 -9.78 7.22 9.87
N SER A 95 -9.88 6.58 11.05
CA SER A 95 -8.95 6.87 12.13
C SER A 95 -7.51 6.46 11.76
N PRO A 96 -6.51 7.24 12.20
CA PRO A 96 -5.10 6.96 11.90
C PRO A 96 -4.66 5.56 12.31
N GLU A 97 -5.19 5.03 13.41
CA GLU A 97 -4.86 3.70 13.92
C GLU A 97 -5.26 2.61 12.93
N ARG A 98 -6.46 2.70 12.35
CA ARG A 98 -6.94 1.73 11.34
C ARG A 98 -6.13 1.81 10.05
N ILE A 99 -5.75 3.02 9.62
CA ILE A 99 -4.87 3.24 8.46
C ILE A 99 -3.50 2.61 8.74
N ARG A 100 -2.94 2.86 9.92
CA ARG A 100 -1.66 2.33 10.36
C ARG A 100 -1.64 0.80 10.33
N GLU A 101 -2.66 0.12 10.87
CA GLU A 101 -2.74 -1.35 10.84
C GLU A 101 -2.63 -1.93 9.42
N GLU A 102 -3.26 -1.30 8.44
CA GLU A 102 -3.17 -1.75 7.04
C GLU A 102 -1.78 -1.43 6.45
N LEU A 103 -1.21 -0.24 6.75
CA LEU A 103 0.15 0.14 6.33
C LEU A 103 1.20 -0.83 6.91
N ASP A 104 1.12 -1.15 8.20
CA ASP A 104 2.01 -2.08 8.88
C ASP A 104 2.02 -3.45 8.17
N ARG A 105 0.84 -3.96 7.82
CA ARG A 105 0.71 -5.22 7.08
C ARG A 105 1.27 -5.15 5.66
N ILE A 106 1.18 -3.99 4.99
CA ILE A 106 1.81 -3.76 3.68
C ILE A 106 3.33 -3.80 3.84
N LEU A 107 3.89 -3.05 4.80
CA LEU A 107 5.33 -2.95 5.04
C LEU A 107 5.97 -4.26 5.49
N LEU A 108 5.26 -5.08 6.25
CA LEU A 108 5.72 -6.40 6.67
C LEU A 108 5.63 -7.46 5.57
N SER A 109 4.87 -7.21 4.49
CA SER A 109 4.74 -8.16 3.39
C SER A 109 6.01 -8.22 2.51
N PRO A 110 6.29 -9.33 1.83
CA PRO A 110 7.34 -9.37 0.81
C PRO A 110 7.14 -8.34 -0.31
N GLY A 111 5.88 -8.02 -0.62
CA GLY A 111 5.50 -7.03 -1.64
C GLY A 111 5.55 -5.56 -1.17
N ARG A 112 6.25 -5.24 -0.07
CA ARG A 112 6.27 -3.88 0.54
C ARG A 112 6.64 -2.77 -0.40
N LYS A 113 7.65 -2.96 -1.25
CA LYS A 113 8.02 -2.00 -2.31
C LYS A 113 6.82 -1.69 -3.20
N ARG A 114 6.22 -2.73 -3.79
CA ARG A 114 5.05 -2.58 -4.66
C ARG A 114 3.87 -1.95 -3.92
N GLY A 115 3.70 -2.25 -2.64
CA GLY A 115 2.68 -1.63 -1.78
C GLY A 115 2.85 -0.13 -1.66
N VAL A 116 4.07 0.36 -1.39
CA VAL A 116 4.39 1.79 -1.32
C VAL A 116 4.18 2.45 -2.70
N GLU A 117 4.66 1.83 -3.79
CA GLU A 117 4.40 2.31 -5.16
C GLU A 117 2.89 2.45 -5.42
N MET A 118 2.09 1.44 -5.11
CA MET A 118 0.64 1.47 -5.32
C MET A 118 -0.05 2.56 -4.48
N LEU A 119 0.37 2.77 -3.22
CA LEU A 119 -0.16 3.86 -2.39
C LEU A 119 0.11 5.23 -3.01
N VAL A 120 1.27 5.43 -3.63
CA VAL A 120 1.62 6.65 -4.37
C VAL A 120 0.81 6.76 -5.66
N GLU A 121 0.80 5.73 -6.50
CA GLU A 121 0.10 5.69 -7.79
C GLU A 121 -1.41 5.93 -7.65
N THR A 122 -2.01 5.42 -6.58
CA THR A 122 -3.45 5.57 -6.31
C THR A 122 -3.81 6.84 -5.54
N GLY A 123 -2.81 7.65 -5.16
CA GLY A 123 -3.02 8.88 -4.40
C GLY A 123 -3.29 8.67 -2.90
N LEU A 124 -3.37 7.44 -2.42
CA LEU A 124 -3.61 7.13 -1.00
C LEU A 124 -2.48 7.64 -0.11
N MET A 125 -1.23 7.58 -0.57
CA MET A 125 -0.07 8.04 0.19
C MET A 125 -0.17 9.51 0.61
N LYS A 126 -0.91 10.36 -0.14
CA LYS A 126 -1.16 11.77 0.25
C LYS A 126 -1.91 11.92 1.56
N HIS A 127 -2.67 10.90 1.94
CA HIS A 127 -3.48 10.89 3.16
C HIS A 127 -2.87 10.04 4.28
N VAL A 128 -1.72 9.39 4.02
CA VAL A 128 -1.01 8.52 4.96
C VAL A 128 0.29 9.18 5.41
N ILE A 129 1.20 9.44 4.47
CA ILE A 129 2.50 10.12 4.69
C ILE A 129 2.73 11.02 3.46
N PRO A 130 2.14 12.23 3.43
CA PRO A 130 2.22 13.12 2.26
C PRO A 130 3.65 13.51 1.89
N GLU A 131 4.56 13.54 2.85
CA GLU A 131 5.97 13.89 2.68
C GLU A 131 6.74 12.93 1.73
N ILE A 132 6.23 11.73 1.52
CA ILE A 132 6.79 10.78 0.53
C ILE A 132 6.76 11.37 -0.89
N TYR A 133 5.78 12.23 -1.20
CA TYR A 133 5.73 12.88 -2.52
C TYR A 133 6.87 13.87 -2.74
N ASP A 134 7.38 14.52 -1.68
CA ASP A 134 8.51 15.46 -1.78
C ASP A 134 9.83 14.74 -2.08
N MET A 135 9.90 13.42 -1.81
CA MET A 135 11.05 12.59 -2.15
C MET A 135 11.12 12.29 -3.65
N ILE A 136 9.98 12.35 -4.37
CA ILE A 136 9.89 12.08 -5.81
C ILE A 136 10.52 13.25 -6.56
N GLY A 137 11.54 12.94 -7.39
CA GLY A 137 12.31 13.97 -8.11
C GLY A 137 13.29 14.75 -7.24
N CYS A 138 13.42 14.47 -5.93
CA CYS A 138 14.47 15.01 -5.09
C CYS A 138 15.82 14.38 -5.45
N THR A 139 16.50 14.99 -6.41
CA THR A 139 17.78 14.48 -6.96
C THR A 139 18.87 14.44 -5.91
N GLN A 140 19.72 13.41 -5.99
CA GLN A 140 20.86 13.17 -5.13
C GLN A 140 22.19 13.27 -5.92
N PRO A 141 23.37 13.36 -5.25
CA PRO A 141 24.64 13.34 -5.96
C PRO A 141 24.84 12.01 -6.71
N PRO A 142 24.98 12.01 -8.06
CA PRO A 142 25.00 10.77 -8.84
C PRO A 142 26.17 9.84 -8.52
N GLN A 143 27.28 10.40 -8.01
CA GLN A 143 28.46 9.59 -7.62
C GLN A 143 28.19 8.64 -6.43
N TRP A 144 27.17 8.95 -5.60
CA TRP A 144 26.78 8.16 -4.43
C TRP A 144 25.43 7.48 -4.59
N HIS A 145 24.59 8.05 -5.45
CA HIS A 145 23.21 7.59 -5.71
C HIS A 145 22.94 7.50 -7.21
N PRO A 146 23.60 6.55 -7.92
CA PRO A 146 23.40 6.38 -9.36
C PRO A 146 21.97 5.91 -9.70
N GLU A 147 21.24 5.37 -8.72
CA GLU A 147 19.85 4.93 -8.83
C GLU A 147 18.86 6.07 -9.06
N GLY A 148 19.21 7.33 -8.73
CA GLY A 148 18.38 8.50 -9.02
C GLY A 148 17.97 9.31 -7.79
N ASP A 149 16.66 9.55 -7.63
CA ASP A 149 16.10 10.40 -6.57
C ASP A 149 15.95 9.66 -5.22
N VAL A 150 15.57 10.42 -4.18
CA VAL A 150 15.39 9.89 -2.82
C VAL A 150 14.30 8.83 -2.77
N TYR A 151 13.20 9.00 -3.51
CA TYR A 151 12.11 8.03 -3.56
C TYR A 151 12.55 6.70 -4.17
N THR A 152 13.22 6.75 -5.32
CA THR A 152 13.75 5.55 -5.99
C THR A 152 14.74 4.82 -5.09
N HIS A 153 15.64 5.55 -4.41
CA HIS A 153 16.55 4.98 -3.41
C HIS A 153 15.79 4.25 -2.30
N THR A 154 14.80 4.91 -1.71
CA THR A 154 13.98 4.33 -0.63
C THR A 154 13.24 3.07 -1.07
N LEU A 155 12.68 3.06 -2.29
CA LEU A 155 12.03 1.86 -2.84
C LEU A 155 13.02 0.70 -3.04
N MET A 156 14.25 0.98 -3.48
CA MET A 156 15.29 -0.04 -3.62
C MET A 156 15.69 -0.62 -2.26
N MET A 157 15.79 0.22 -1.23
CA MET A 157 16.08 -0.22 0.14
C MET A 157 14.94 -1.11 0.69
N LEU A 158 13.68 -0.73 0.49
CA LEU A 158 12.51 -1.55 0.88
C LEU A 158 12.52 -2.92 0.17
N ASP A 159 12.87 -2.94 -1.10
CA ASP A 159 12.97 -4.17 -1.90
C ASP A 159 14.11 -5.10 -1.44
N ALA A 160 15.17 -4.53 -0.88
CA ALA A 160 16.31 -5.30 -0.36
C ALA A 160 16.02 -5.98 0.98
N LEU A 161 15.05 -5.49 1.76
CA LEU A 161 14.73 -6.05 3.07
C LEU A 161 14.27 -7.50 2.99
N GLY A 162 14.92 -8.35 3.77
CA GLY A 162 14.58 -9.78 3.89
C GLY A 162 14.99 -10.64 2.70
N ARG A 163 15.75 -10.13 1.72
CA ARG A 163 16.27 -10.94 0.59
C ARG A 163 17.21 -12.07 1.01
N ASP A 164 17.89 -11.89 2.12
CA ASP A 164 18.77 -12.89 2.74
C ASP A 164 18.02 -13.92 3.59
N GLY A 165 16.70 -13.85 3.64
CA GLY A 165 15.86 -14.70 4.48
C GLY A 165 15.68 -14.21 5.92
N SER A 166 16.30 -13.07 6.29
CA SER A 166 16.14 -12.49 7.62
C SER A 166 14.72 -11.97 7.84
N PRO A 167 14.14 -12.13 9.05
CA PRO A 167 12.83 -11.55 9.36
C PRO A 167 12.90 -10.02 9.33
N VAL A 168 11.91 -9.40 8.74
CA VAL A 168 11.79 -7.94 8.69
C VAL A 168 10.87 -7.49 9.82
N SER A 169 11.40 -6.70 10.77
CA SER A 169 10.59 -6.08 11.80
C SER A 169 9.90 -4.81 11.27
N LEU A 170 8.82 -4.39 11.93
CA LEU A 170 8.10 -3.17 11.56
C LEU A 170 8.97 -1.93 11.72
N GLU A 171 9.76 -1.87 12.81
CA GLU A 171 10.69 -0.78 13.09
C GLU A 171 11.72 -0.64 11.97
N LEU A 172 12.25 -1.78 11.47
CA LEU A 172 13.20 -1.76 10.37
C LEU A 172 12.53 -1.27 9.08
N ALA A 173 11.33 -1.76 8.75
CA ALA A 173 10.61 -1.37 7.55
C ALA A 173 10.21 0.12 7.56
N LEU A 174 9.72 0.63 8.71
CA LEU A 174 9.44 2.06 8.90
C LEU A 174 10.72 2.89 8.89
N GLY A 175 11.79 2.41 9.54
CA GLY A 175 13.09 3.06 9.51
C GLY A 175 13.59 3.25 8.08
N VAL A 176 13.49 2.23 7.24
CA VAL A 176 13.87 2.32 5.82
C VAL A 176 12.93 3.24 5.04
N LEU A 177 11.61 3.19 5.27
CA LEU A 177 10.67 4.08 4.59
C LEU A 177 10.94 5.57 4.88
N LEU A 178 11.33 5.88 6.12
CA LEU A 178 11.41 7.26 6.63
C LEU A 178 12.84 7.80 6.77
N HIS A 179 13.91 6.99 6.55
CA HIS A 179 15.29 7.40 6.86
C HIS A 179 15.73 8.69 6.15
N ASP A 180 15.24 8.92 4.96
CA ASP A 180 15.58 10.04 4.09
C ASP A 180 14.45 11.07 3.88
N ILE A 181 13.38 10.97 4.67
CA ILE A 181 12.21 11.87 4.54
C ILE A 181 12.57 13.35 4.79
N GLY A 182 13.64 13.61 5.54
CA GLY A 182 14.17 14.96 5.79
C GLY A 182 15.07 15.52 4.67
N LYS A 183 15.41 14.73 3.64
CA LYS A 183 16.27 15.22 2.54
C LYS A 183 15.63 16.33 1.69
N PRO A 184 14.35 16.22 1.28
CA PRO A 184 13.73 17.26 0.46
C PRO A 184 13.79 18.66 1.08
N PRO A 185 13.35 18.91 2.33
CA PRO A 185 13.44 20.24 2.94
C PRO A 185 14.88 20.72 3.21
N CYS A 186 15.84 19.80 3.34
CA CYS A 186 17.24 20.12 3.59
C CYS A 186 18.09 20.24 2.31
N ARG A 187 17.47 20.08 1.13
CA ARG A 187 18.19 20.09 -0.13
C ARG A 187 18.76 21.46 -0.47
N GLN A 188 20.08 21.53 -0.64
CA GLN A 188 20.82 22.72 -1.05
C GLN A 188 21.70 22.40 -2.26
N VAL A 189 21.83 23.36 -3.16
CA VAL A 189 22.75 23.26 -4.30
C VAL A 189 23.70 24.44 -4.21
N ASP A 190 24.99 24.18 -4.07
CA ASP A 190 26.01 25.23 -4.03
C ASP A 190 26.35 25.81 -5.43
N GLU A 191 27.15 26.86 -5.48
CA GLU A 191 27.52 27.56 -6.71
C GLU A 191 28.25 26.66 -7.75
N THR A 192 28.81 25.55 -7.29
CA THR A 192 29.45 24.55 -8.14
C THR A 192 28.47 23.47 -8.64
N GLY A 193 27.17 23.55 -8.29
CA GLY A 193 26.15 22.56 -8.63
C GLY A 193 26.16 21.32 -7.71
N ARG A 194 26.93 21.31 -6.63
CA ARG A 194 26.99 20.19 -5.70
C ARG A 194 25.76 20.18 -4.80
N ILE A 195 25.08 19.04 -4.75
CA ILE A 195 23.91 18.81 -3.90
C ILE A 195 24.36 18.41 -2.48
N ARG A 196 23.73 19.01 -1.46
CA ARG A 196 23.94 18.70 -0.04
C ARG A 196 22.60 18.60 0.67
N PHE A 197 22.58 17.83 1.78
CA PHE A 197 21.40 17.61 2.64
C PHE A 197 21.75 17.81 4.11
N SER A 198 22.44 18.89 4.45
CA SER A 198 22.94 19.14 5.81
C SER A 198 21.79 19.19 6.81
N GLY A 199 21.83 18.34 7.84
CA GLY A 199 20.81 18.29 8.92
C GLY A 199 19.57 17.47 8.59
N HIS A 200 19.52 16.78 7.45
CA HIS A 200 18.37 15.94 7.07
C HIS A 200 18.02 14.85 8.08
N ASP A 201 19.00 14.34 8.81
CA ASP A 201 18.83 13.34 9.87
C ASP A 201 17.99 13.89 11.04
N LYS A 202 18.26 15.12 11.47
CA LYS A 202 17.50 15.81 12.53
C LYS A 202 16.11 16.19 12.07
N GLU A 203 16.02 16.75 10.86
CA GLU A 203 14.74 17.14 10.26
C GLU A 203 13.85 15.89 10.06
N GLY A 204 14.37 14.84 9.45
CA GLY A 204 13.66 13.58 9.27
C GLY A 204 13.21 12.95 10.59
N SER A 205 14.07 12.99 11.61
CA SER A 205 13.69 12.53 12.96
C SER A 205 12.55 13.36 13.58
N SER A 206 12.48 14.67 13.28
CA SER A 206 11.37 15.52 13.71
C SER A 206 10.09 15.19 12.97
N MET A 207 10.15 15.02 11.64
CA MET A 207 9.01 14.68 10.79
C MET A 207 8.41 13.32 11.16
N ALA A 208 9.24 12.33 11.47
CA ALA A 208 8.79 10.98 11.82
C ALA A 208 8.13 10.85 13.21
N ARG A 209 8.07 11.91 14.02
CA ARG A 209 7.47 11.92 15.38
C ARG A 209 6.06 12.50 15.44
N VAL A 210 5.54 13.02 14.35
CA VAL A 210 4.24 13.68 14.29
C VAL A 210 3.08 12.69 14.30
#